data_f05b01b596442f0dbfea13ecb847a6e8
#
_entry.id   f05b01b596442f0dbfea13ecb847a6e8
#
_cell.length_a   1.000
_cell.length_b   1.000
_cell.length_c   1.000
_cell.angle_alpha   90.00
_cell.angle_beta   90.00
_cell.angle_gamma   90.00
#
_symmetry.space_group_name_H-M   'P 1'
#
loop_
_entity.id
_entity.type
_entity.pdbx_description
1 polymer ?
#
loop_
_entity_poly.entity_id
_entity_poly.type
_entity_poly.pdbx_seq_one_letter_code
_entity_poly.pdbx_strand_id
1 'polypeptide(L)'
;MANWYCTREQVKLAGSIFGSTHNGRLDRLIEATSRRIDRETRRYFLPRTETRVYRWPPRQPSSGLILWLDQDLIAVTTLQTQAQNTSPTTISSSDFFLEPANTGPPYNRIEIDRSSTAVFQAGDTPQRSISVLGRWGFSEDSRGAG
;
A
#
# COMPACT_ATOMS: atom_id res chain seq x y z
N MET A 1 -10.95 -11.97 -11.01
CA MET A 1 -11.61 -10.66 -11.09
C MET A 1 -10.85 -9.66 -10.27
N ALA A 2 -10.27 -8.73 -10.98
CA ALA A 2 -9.37 -7.77 -10.38
C ALA A 2 -10.18 -6.75 -9.57
N ASN A 3 -9.88 -6.62 -8.31
CA ASN A 3 -10.02 -5.44 -7.45
C ASN A 3 -11.28 -4.57 -7.64
N TRP A 4 -12.44 -5.21 -7.82
CA TRP A 4 -13.73 -4.51 -7.82
C TRP A 4 -14.15 -4.19 -6.38
N TYR A 5 -14.73 -3.01 -6.18
CA TYR A 5 -15.20 -2.60 -4.87
C TYR A 5 -16.62 -3.08 -4.54
N CYS A 6 -17.31 -3.66 -5.51
CA CYS A 6 -18.57 -4.36 -5.31
C CYS A 6 -18.70 -5.51 -6.31
N THR A 7 -19.62 -6.42 -6.04
CA THR A 7 -19.90 -7.54 -6.95
C THR A 7 -21.05 -7.19 -7.89
N ARG A 8 -21.13 -7.92 -9.01
CA ARG A 8 -22.24 -7.80 -9.94
C ARG A 8 -23.58 -8.09 -9.23
N GLU A 9 -23.59 -9.08 -8.39
CA GLU A 9 -24.78 -9.50 -7.63
C GLU A 9 -25.26 -8.40 -6.69
N GLN A 10 -24.35 -7.73 -6.01
CA GLN A 10 -24.69 -6.57 -5.15
C GLN A 10 -25.34 -5.45 -5.95
N VAL A 11 -24.79 -5.12 -7.13
CA VAL A 11 -25.34 -4.09 -8.00
C VAL A 11 -26.72 -4.48 -8.52
N LYS A 12 -26.88 -5.74 -8.94
CA LYS A 12 -28.16 -6.24 -9.44
C LYS A 12 -29.23 -6.21 -8.36
N LEU A 13 -28.88 -6.61 -7.14
CA LEU A 13 -29.81 -6.59 -6.01
C LEU A 13 -30.25 -5.16 -5.67
N ALA A 14 -29.29 -4.22 -5.60
CA ALA A 14 -29.59 -2.82 -5.29
C ALA A 14 -30.45 -2.15 -6.36
N GLY A 15 -30.28 -2.50 -7.64
CA GLY A 15 -31.02 -1.93 -8.76
C GLY A 15 -32.26 -2.74 -9.16
N SER A 16 -32.59 -3.83 -8.47
CA SER A 16 -33.66 -4.75 -8.84
C SER A 16 -33.53 -5.24 -10.29
N ILE A 17 -32.31 -5.57 -10.70
CA ILE A 17 -31.98 -6.03 -12.05
C ILE A 17 -32.03 -7.57 -12.08
N PHE A 18 -32.84 -8.12 -12.95
CA PHE A 18 -32.98 -9.57 -13.08
C PHE A 18 -32.43 -10.05 -14.43
N GLY A 19 -32.00 -11.32 -14.46
CA GLY A 19 -31.47 -11.94 -15.67
C GLY A 19 -30.02 -11.59 -15.95
N SER A 20 -29.51 -12.05 -17.08
CA SER A 20 -28.08 -11.95 -17.45
C SER A 20 -27.79 -11.04 -18.65
N THR A 21 -28.82 -10.40 -19.21
CA THR A 21 -28.70 -9.61 -20.47
C THR A 21 -27.65 -8.46 -20.32
N HIS A 22 -27.55 -7.86 -19.16
CA HIS A 22 -26.69 -6.69 -18.92
C HIS A 22 -25.41 -7.02 -18.15
N ASN A 23 -25.09 -8.29 -17.93
CA ASN A 23 -23.93 -8.66 -17.11
C ASN A 23 -22.63 -8.06 -17.60
N GLY A 24 -22.34 -8.12 -18.90
CA GLY A 24 -21.11 -7.56 -19.47
C GLY A 24 -21.02 -6.05 -19.32
N ARG A 25 -22.15 -5.35 -19.44
CA ARG A 25 -22.19 -3.89 -19.23
C ARG A 25 -21.99 -3.54 -17.76
N LEU A 26 -22.60 -4.29 -16.85
CA LEU A 26 -22.43 -4.10 -15.41
C LEU A 26 -20.97 -4.30 -15.00
N ASP A 27 -20.33 -5.34 -15.50
CA ASP A 27 -18.92 -5.61 -15.22
C ASP A 27 -18.01 -4.46 -15.64
N ARG A 28 -18.22 -3.91 -16.84
CA ARG A 28 -17.44 -2.75 -17.31
C ARG A 28 -17.68 -1.50 -16.47
N LEU A 29 -18.93 -1.27 -16.04
CA LEU A 29 -19.25 -0.14 -15.18
C LEU A 29 -18.65 -0.28 -13.78
N ILE A 30 -18.67 -1.47 -13.21
CA ILE A 30 -18.05 -1.75 -11.90
C ILE A 30 -16.54 -1.50 -11.98
N GLU A 31 -15.87 -2.00 -13.02
CA GLU A 31 -14.43 -1.79 -13.22
C GLU A 31 -14.11 -0.29 -13.38
N ALA A 32 -14.83 0.39 -14.25
CA ALA A 32 -14.61 1.82 -14.50
C ALA A 32 -14.84 2.66 -13.23
N THR A 33 -15.89 2.36 -12.48
CA THR A 33 -16.23 3.08 -11.24
C THR A 33 -15.19 2.80 -10.15
N SER A 34 -14.76 1.55 -10.01
CA SER A 34 -13.70 1.18 -9.05
C SER A 34 -12.41 1.94 -9.34
N ARG A 35 -11.98 2.00 -10.62
CA ARG A 35 -10.78 2.75 -11.00
C ARG A 35 -10.96 4.26 -10.84
N ARG A 36 -12.16 4.77 -11.03
CA ARG A 36 -12.45 6.18 -10.77
C ARG A 36 -12.29 6.53 -9.29
N ILE A 37 -12.81 5.68 -8.40
CA ILE A 37 -12.64 5.85 -6.95
C ILE A 37 -11.16 5.90 -6.59
N ASP A 38 -10.34 4.98 -7.13
CA ASP A 38 -8.89 4.98 -6.90
C ASP A 38 -8.24 6.31 -7.31
N ARG A 39 -8.60 6.82 -8.48
CA ARG A 39 -8.03 8.09 -8.99
C ARG A 39 -8.48 9.30 -8.17
N GLU A 40 -9.76 9.38 -7.84
CA GLU A 40 -10.32 10.51 -7.08
C GLU A 40 -9.78 10.59 -5.66
N THR A 41 -9.60 9.43 -5.03
CA THR A 41 -9.11 9.34 -3.65
C THR A 41 -7.59 9.24 -3.57
N ARG A 42 -6.90 8.94 -4.68
CA ARG A 42 -5.46 8.63 -4.73
C ARG A 42 -5.09 7.51 -3.76
N ARG A 43 -5.97 6.53 -3.64
CA ARG A 43 -5.86 5.49 -2.63
C ARG A 43 -6.39 4.17 -3.21
N TYR A 44 -5.84 3.06 -2.74
CA TYR A 44 -6.34 1.72 -3.07
C TYR A 44 -7.00 1.13 -1.83
N PHE A 45 -8.26 0.74 -1.95
CA PHE A 45 -9.00 0.21 -0.81
C PHE A 45 -8.80 -1.29 -0.60
N LEU A 46 -8.64 -2.05 -1.69
CA LEU A 46 -8.40 -3.48 -1.62
C LEU A 46 -6.91 -3.78 -1.43
N PRO A 47 -6.57 -4.80 -0.62
CA PRO A 47 -5.19 -5.15 -0.36
C PRO A 47 -4.51 -5.76 -1.59
N ARG A 48 -3.26 -5.42 -1.80
CA ARG A 48 -2.41 -6.01 -2.84
C ARG A 48 -0.99 -6.13 -2.33
N THR A 49 -0.30 -7.16 -2.79
CA THR A 49 1.12 -7.34 -2.50
C THR A 49 1.93 -6.68 -3.60
N GLU A 50 2.77 -5.73 -3.21
CA GLU A 50 3.67 -5.05 -4.15
C GLU A 50 4.92 -4.56 -3.44
N THR A 51 5.93 -4.24 -4.24
CA THR A 51 7.14 -3.55 -3.77
C THR A 51 7.05 -2.09 -4.18
N ARG A 52 7.20 -1.19 -3.20
CA ARG A 52 7.30 0.25 -3.47
C ARG A 52 8.69 0.73 -3.09
N VAL A 53 9.19 1.69 -3.85
CA VAL A 53 10.54 2.21 -3.66
C VAL A 53 10.51 3.70 -3.36
N TYR A 54 11.48 4.14 -2.57
CA TYR A 54 11.55 5.52 -2.08
C TYR A 54 12.98 6.05 -2.20
N ARG A 55 13.06 7.35 -2.40
CA ARG A 55 14.33 8.07 -2.38
C ARG A 55 14.79 8.29 -0.93
N TRP A 56 16.08 8.16 -0.68
CA TRP A 56 16.69 8.52 0.60
C TRP A 56 18.01 9.26 0.40
N PRO A 57 18.23 10.40 1.04
CA PRO A 57 17.27 11.12 1.87
C PRO A 57 16.10 11.67 1.04
N PRO A 58 14.93 11.89 1.66
CA PRO A 58 13.79 12.47 0.96
C PRO A 58 14.08 13.93 0.55
N ARG A 59 13.35 14.42 -0.45
CA ARG A 59 13.53 15.80 -0.92
C ARG A 59 13.11 16.84 0.11
N GLN A 60 12.09 16.51 0.91
CA GLN A 60 11.67 17.36 2.01
C GLN A 60 12.37 16.94 3.29
N PRO A 61 12.74 17.90 4.17
CA PRO A 61 13.37 17.56 5.43
C PRO A 61 12.48 16.62 6.25
N SER A 62 13.10 15.56 6.76
CA SER A 62 12.45 14.54 7.56
C SER A 62 13.44 14.10 8.63
N SER A 63 12.93 13.55 9.73
CA SER A 63 13.78 12.86 10.69
C SER A 63 14.51 11.72 9.97
N GLY A 64 15.80 11.52 10.25
CA GLY A 64 16.61 10.46 9.66
C GLY A 64 16.13 9.05 9.96
N LEU A 65 15.12 8.88 10.79
CA LEU A 65 14.57 7.60 11.22
C LEU A 65 13.13 7.38 10.75
N ILE A 66 12.54 8.31 9.98
CA ILE A 66 11.14 8.22 9.54
C ILE A 66 11.09 8.17 8.01
N LEU A 67 10.44 7.13 7.49
CA LEU A 67 10.08 7.01 6.08
C LEU A 67 8.57 7.26 5.94
N TRP A 68 8.21 8.38 5.33
CA TRP A 68 6.82 8.68 4.99
C TRP A 68 6.43 7.93 3.73
N LEU A 69 5.24 7.33 3.76
CA LEU A 69 4.73 6.51 2.66
C LEU A 69 3.76 7.31 1.80
N ASP A 70 3.75 7.00 0.51
CA ASP A 70 2.87 7.63 -0.48
C ASP A 70 1.53 6.88 -0.63
N GLN A 71 1.41 5.68 -0.05
CA GLN A 71 0.21 4.85 -0.07
C GLN A 71 -0.04 4.21 1.28
N ASP A 72 -1.26 3.76 1.49
CA ASP A 72 -1.66 3.06 2.69
C ASP A 72 -0.96 1.70 2.78
N LEU A 73 -0.30 1.45 3.89
CA LEU A 73 0.42 0.21 4.16
C LEU A 73 -0.32 -0.63 5.21
N ILE A 74 -0.52 -1.90 4.92
CA ILE A 74 -1.16 -2.84 5.86
C ILE A 74 -0.09 -3.59 6.65
N ALA A 75 0.91 -4.15 5.97
CA ALA A 75 1.97 -4.93 6.60
C ALA A 75 3.24 -4.89 5.76
N VAL A 76 4.38 -5.05 6.42
CA VAL A 76 5.69 -5.15 5.76
C VAL A 76 6.13 -6.61 5.75
N THR A 77 6.52 -7.10 4.58
CA THR A 77 7.19 -8.39 4.43
C THR A 77 8.71 -8.22 4.49
N THR A 78 9.25 -7.27 3.72
CA THR A 78 10.68 -7.00 3.65
C THR A 78 10.92 -5.50 3.51
N LEU A 79 11.74 -4.95 4.40
CA LEU A 79 12.22 -3.58 4.33
C LEU A 79 13.72 -3.60 4.07
N GLN A 80 14.15 -2.97 2.98
CA GLN A 80 15.56 -2.86 2.63
C GLN A 80 15.98 -1.41 2.48
N THR A 81 17.15 -1.11 2.98
CA THR A 81 17.87 0.13 2.71
C THR A 81 19.05 -0.17 1.79
N GLN A 82 19.60 0.84 1.15
CA GLN A 82 20.65 0.66 0.12
C GLN A 82 20.21 -0.32 -0.97
N ALA A 83 18.95 -0.22 -1.39
CA ALA A 83 18.29 -1.22 -2.23
C ALA A 83 18.91 -1.34 -3.64
N GLN A 84 19.65 -0.34 -4.09
CA GLN A 84 20.32 -0.36 -5.39
C GLN A 84 21.77 -0.85 -5.33
N ASN A 85 22.26 -1.17 -4.14
CA ASN A 85 23.58 -1.78 -3.99
C ASN A 85 23.55 -3.24 -4.45
N THR A 86 24.73 -3.79 -4.77
CA THR A 86 24.87 -5.22 -5.09
C THR A 86 24.36 -6.12 -3.99
N SER A 87 24.57 -5.70 -2.73
CA SER A 87 24.07 -6.40 -1.53
C SER A 87 23.25 -5.41 -0.68
N PRO A 88 21.94 -5.30 -0.92
CA PRO A 88 21.09 -4.48 -0.10
C PRO A 88 21.08 -4.89 1.36
N THR A 89 20.85 -3.94 2.26
CA THR A 89 20.75 -4.20 3.69
C THR A 89 19.28 -4.36 4.08
N THR A 90 18.93 -5.51 4.65
CA THR A 90 17.58 -5.74 5.18
C THR A 90 17.48 -5.23 6.60
N ILE A 91 16.44 -4.43 6.87
CA ILE A 91 16.12 -3.96 8.22
C ILE A 91 15.15 -4.95 8.85
N SER A 92 15.53 -5.53 9.99
CA SER A 92 14.72 -6.52 10.69
C SER A 92 13.41 -5.91 11.18
N SER A 93 12.35 -6.71 11.19
CA SER A 93 11.04 -6.29 11.71
C SER A 93 11.07 -5.88 13.20
N SER A 94 12.07 -6.31 13.94
CA SER A 94 12.28 -5.89 15.34
C SER A 94 12.91 -4.50 15.47
N ASP A 95 13.38 -3.91 14.37
CA ASP A 95 14.12 -2.65 14.37
C ASP A 95 13.27 -1.45 13.95
N PHE A 96 11.98 -1.65 13.62
CA PHE A 96 11.11 -0.56 13.19
C PHE A 96 9.67 -0.75 13.66
N PHE A 97 8.95 0.35 13.67
CA PHE A 97 7.52 0.39 13.97
C PHE A 97 6.72 0.91 12.79
N LEU A 98 5.52 0.40 12.63
CA LEU A 98 4.53 0.93 11.69
C LEU A 98 3.61 1.88 12.44
N GLU A 99 3.43 3.08 11.90
CA GLU A 99 2.68 4.15 12.55
C GLU A 99 1.58 4.71 11.63
N PRO A 100 0.47 5.17 12.15
CA PRO A 100 0.12 5.32 13.57
C PRO A 100 -0.27 3.99 14.23
N ALA A 101 0.31 3.69 15.40
CA ALA A 101 0.15 2.41 16.08
C ALA A 101 -1.29 2.13 16.53
N ASN A 102 -1.99 3.17 17.01
CA ASN A 102 -3.31 2.99 17.63
C ASN A 102 -4.47 3.01 16.63
N THR A 103 -4.27 3.56 15.45
CA THR A 103 -5.31 3.69 14.42
C THR A 103 -5.01 2.91 13.15
N GLY A 104 -3.80 2.39 13.01
CA GLY A 104 -3.47 1.52 11.88
C GLY A 104 -3.89 0.08 12.13
N PRO A 105 -3.90 -0.77 11.07
CA PRO A 105 -3.73 -0.39 9.70
C PRO A 105 -4.91 0.44 9.15
N PRO A 106 -4.72 1.27 8.11
CA PRO A 106 -3.48 1.44 7.35
C PRO A 106 -2.46 2.33 8.06
N TYR A 107 -1.21 2.06 7.79
CA TYR A 107 -0.09 2.85 8.30
C TYR A 107 0.39 3.83 7.24
N ASN A 108 0.89 4.99 7.66
CA ASN A 108 1.34 6.03 6.74
C ASN A 108 2.84 6.30 6.82
N ARG A 109 3.55 5.65 7.73
CA ARG A 109 5.00 5.79 7.86
C ARG A 109 5.63 4.59 8.56
N ILE A 110 6.93 4.44 8.33
CA ILE A 110 7.77 3.46 9.02
C ILE A 110 8.80 4.24 9.82
N GLU A 111 8.88 3.96 11.12
CA GLU A 111 9.82 4.61 12.01
C GLU A 111 10.82 3.58 12.55
N ILE A 112 12.13 3.86 12.38
CA ILE A 112 13.17 3.05 12.99
C ILE A 112 13.09 3.20 14.52
N ASP A 113 13.19 2.08 15.23
CA ASP A 113 13.29 2.08 16.69
C ASP A 113 14.58 2.79 17.10
N ARG A 114 14.47 3.82 17.91
CA ARG A 114 15.63 4.61 18.37
C ARG A 114 16.60 3.80 19.23
N SER A 115 16.16 2.68 19.77
CA SER A 115 17.05 1.75 20.51
C SER A 115 17.83 0.84 19.58
N SER A 116 17.47 0.78 18.30
CA SER A 116 18.17 0.00 17.28
C SER A 116 19.32 0.81 16.69
N THR A 117 20.29 0.08 16.11
CA THR A 117 21.36 0.68 15.31
C THR A 117 21.01 0.77 13.82
N ALA A 118 19.85 0.25 13.41
CA ALA A 118 19.40 0.33 12.03
C ALA A 118 19.17 1.79 11.60
N VAL A 119 19.46 2.06 10.34
CA VAL A 119 19.25 3.39 9.75
C VAL A 119 18.82 3.24 8.29
N PHE A 120 18.11 4.25 7.79
CA PHE A 120 17.89 4.38 6.36
C PHE A 120 19.13 4.99 5.71
N GLN A 121 19.57 4.41 4.60
CA GLN A 121 20.78 4.85 3.88
C GLN A 121 20.55 4.82 2.37
N ALA A 122 21.17 5.79 1.67
CA ALA A 122 21.11 5.85 0.22
C ALA A 122 21.89 4.71 -0.44
N GLY A 123 23.09 4.42 0.03
CA GLY A 123 24.00 3.50 -0.65
C GLY A 123 24.62 4.12 -1.90
N ASP A 124 24.70 3.35 -2.99
CA ASP A 124 25.32 3.77 -4.25
C ASP A 124 24.56 4.91 -4.94
N THR A 125 23.26 5.00 -4.72
CA THR A 125 22.42 6.09 -5.25
C THR A 125 21.30 6.43 -4.28
N PRO A 126 20.90 7.71 -4.18
CA PRO A 126 19.73 8.09 -3.39
C PRO A 126 18.39 7.67 -4.03
N GLN A 127 18.37 7.46 -5.34
CA GLN A 127 17.14 7.10 -6.05
C GLN A 127 16.79 5.64 -5.78
N ARG A 128 15.53 5.38 -5.40
CA ARG A 128 15.02 4.04 -5.12
C ARG A 128 15.84 3.28 -4.08
N SER A 129 16.42 4.01 -3.14
CA SER A 129 17.35 3.41 -2.17
C SER A 129 16.66 2.67 -1.02
N ILE A 130 15.37 2.94 -0.80
CA ILE A 130 14.56 2.21 0.17
C ILE A 130 13.54 1.36 -0.60
N SER A 131 13.44 0.07 -0.26
CA SER A 131 12.49 -0.86 -0.88
C SER A 131 11.60 -1.46 0.20
N VAL A 132 10.30 -1.39 0.00
CA VAL A 132 9.29 -1.92 0.92
C VAL A 132 8.42 -2.91 0.17
N LEU A 133 8.63 -4.19 0.41
CA LEU A 133 7.74 -5.26 -0.04
C LEU A 133 6.72 -5.51 1.06
N GLY A 134 5.45 -5.44 0.73
CA GLY A 134 4.41 -5.66 1.72
C GLY A 134 3.02 -5.72 1.12
N ARG A 135 2.03 -5.71 2.00
CA ARG A 135 0.62 -5.59 1.63
C ARG A 135 0.22 -4.12 1.73
N TRP A 136 -0.32 -3.63 0.64
CA TRP A 136 -0.71 -2.23 0.48
C TRP A 136 -2.20 -2.13 0.21
N GLY A 137 -2.86 -1.18 0.82
CA GLY A 137 -4.27 -0.92 0.68
C GLY A 137 -4.84 -0.32 1.97
N PHE A 138 -6.09 0.12 1.89
CA PHE A 138 -6.76 0.73 3.04
C PHE A 138 -7.25 -0.32 4.04
N SER A 139 -7.70 -1.47 3.57
CA SER A 139 -8.30 -2.51 4.40
C SER A 139 -7.79 -3.89 4.04
N GLU A 140 -7.61 -4.73 5.06
CA GLU A 140 -7.34 -6.16 4.89
C GLU A 140 -8.52 -6.91 4.26
N ASP A 141 -9.73 -6.39 4.40
CA ASP A 141 -10.93 -7.07 3.92
C ASP A 141 -11.11 -6.86 2.42
N SER A 142 -10.92 -7.93 1.67
CA SER A 142 -11.13 -7.96 0.23
C SER A 142 -12.59 -7.99 -0.20
N ARG A 143 -13.53 -8.05 0.76
CA ARG A 143 -14.96 -8.22 0.47
C ARG A 143 -15.77 -6.96 0.75
N GLY A 144 -15.10 -5.87 1.14
CA GLY A 144 -15.80 -4.75 1.74
C GLY A 144 -16.32 -5.15 3.11
N ALA A 145 -16.03 -4.40 4.13
CA ALA A 145 -16.52 -4.72 5.47
C ALA A 145 -18.01 -4.98 5.41
N GLY A 146 -18.40 -6.19 5.71
CA GLY A 146 -19.81 -6.57 5.85
C GLY A 146 -20.42 -5.82 7.01
#